data_336562488e8bb431f0d4592e45324ecd
#
_entry.id   336562488e8bb431f0d4592e45324ecd
#
_cell.length_a   1.000
_cell.length_b   1.000
_cell.length_c   1.000
_cell.angle_alpha   90.00
_cell.angle_beta   90.00
_cell.angle_gamma   90.00
#
_symmetry.space_group_name_H-M   'P 1'
#
loop_
_entity.id
_entity.type
_entity.pdbx_description
1 polymer ?
#
loop_
_entity_poly.entity_id
_entity_poly.type
_entity_poly.pdbx_seq_one_letter_code
_entity_poly.pdbx_strand_id
1 'polypeptide(L)'
;MKAPKPIYFNKPQRLTQLIGANTTVIVAGRRTGKTDSIAAPYGLRNMQRMPGSTGGIVVPTFRHGLTNTIPGLLAAWKRWGFIEGVHYVVGKRPPKSFACPIIDPKYYEHVISFYNGSVAIILSQDRPGAANSLTLSWVLVDEAKFIDYNKLKDEVFPANGGIKSHFGKHSFNHAVMVLSDMPQTQKGSWFLHYREKMDVELIETIKGTLWEIWHTKQRIREMIAAGKPVPGYLQGRLRLLDRDLNRMRSVAVYYKEYSSIENLQLLGENYIKQMKRDLTPLTFRTSILCERIGIAKDGFYSSMREGHKYNASDFEYLDSLGWYPDPTALDSRADRDVDPDAPICIGMDYNANINWIVAGQPRGKKLLVLKSFYVKYERKLPELVSEFCAYYMHHREKTVVFYYDATALGSNYAVNEQDFHWVIVHEFELRGWRVEDVYLGPPMRHDEKYLLINRGFAGKQRLMPFFNRQNNDDLILAVQTAGVERGRNGFRKNKSGEKLAESEEDLLEHRTDGTDAFDTLYIGCEKFPQSVMTSNYSIVGIQ
;
A
#
# COMPACT_ATOMS: atom_id res chain seq x y z
N MET A 1 -8.47 36.27 -20.01
CA MET A 1 -7.91 35.03 -19.39
C MET A 1 -8.12 35.10 -17.88
N LYS A 2 -8.72 34.09 -17.24
CA LYS A 2 -8.77 34.06 -15.77
C LYS A 2 -7.34 33.90 -15.25
N ALA A 3 -6.98 34.70 -14.24
CA ALA A 3 -5.67 34.57 -13.59
C ALA A 3 -5.43 33.12 -13.14
N PRO A 4 -4.23 32.58 -13.34
CA PRO A 4 -3.92 31.21 -12.90
C PRO A 4 -4.12 31.09 -11.39
N LYS A 5 -4.88 30.09 -10.96
CA LYS A 5 -5.07 29.83 -9.53
C LYS A 5 -3.73 29.44 -8.90
N PRO A 6 -3.33 30.09 -7.80
CA PRO A 6 -2.07 29.73 -7.12
C PRO A 6 -2.16 28.30 -6.58
N ILE A 7 -1.08 27.53 -6.77
CA ILE A 7 -0.92 26.19 -6.21
C ILE A 7 -0.11 26.34 -4.93
N TYR A 8 -0.70 25.92 -3.81
CA TYR A 8 -0.03 25.92 -2.52
C TYR A 8 0.66 24.60 -2.26
N PHE A 9 1.93 24.67 -1.85
CA PHE A 9 2.70 23.55 -1.36
C PHE A 9 3.12 23.80 0.08
N ASN A 10 2.99 22.80 0.95
CA ASN A 10 3.57 22.86 2.28
C ASN A 10 5.11 22.80 2.23
N LYS A 11 5.76 23.00 3.36
CA LYS A 11 7.24 23.03 3.44
C LYS A 11 7.89 21.75 2.88
N PRO A 12 7.48 20.51 3.26
CA PRO A 12 7.97 19.27 2.67
C PRO A 12 7.89 19.23 1.16
N GLN A 13 6.73 19.55 0.63
CA GLN A 13 6.44 19.52 -0.80
C GLN A 13 7.32 20.53 -1.57
N ARG A 14 7.41 21.76 -1.08
CA ARG A 14 8.27 22.79 -1.69
C ARG A 14 9.74 22.42 -1.68
N LEU A 15 10.25 21.98 -0.53
CA LEU A 15 11.66 21.59 -0.43
C LEU A 15 12.01 20.45 -1.37
N THR A 16 11.16 19.41 -1.44
CA THR A 16 11.36 18.29 -2.36
C THR A 16 11.45 18.75 -3.81
N GLN A 17 10.54 19.64 -4.23
CA GLN A 17 10.54 20.19 -5.61
C GLN A 17 11.75 21.11 -5.87
N LEU A 18 12.10 21.97 -4.93
CA LEU A 18 13.21 22.93 -5.08
C LEU A 18 14.57 22.24 -5.11
N ILE A 19 14.83 21.30 -4.19
CA ILE A 19 16.09 20.55 -4.17
C ILE A 19 16.22 19.73 -5.45
N GLY A 20 15.20 18.95 -5.83
CA GLY A 20 15.15 18.21 -7.08
C GLY A 20 16.33 17.25 -7.23
N ALA A 21 16.74 16.58 -6.14
CA ALA A 21 17.80 15.58 -6.16
C ALA A 21 17.46 14.42 -7.11
N ASN A 22 18.48 13.82 -7.70
CA ASN A 22 18.33 12.63 -8.55
C ASN A 22 17.70 11.46 -7.77
N THR A 23 18.21 11.20 -6.58
CA THR A 23 17.61 10.24 -5.65
C THR A 23 16.88 10.98 -4.54
N THR A 24 15.59 10.77 -4.42
CA THR A 24 14.74 11.42 -3.43
C THR A 24 13.96 10.38 -2.63
N VAL A 25 14.11 10.37 -1.32
CA VAL A 25 13.39 9.45 -0.42
C VAL A 25 12.61 10.28 0.61
N ILE A 26 11.30 10.18 0.57
CA ILE A 26 10.41 10.91 1.49
C ILE A 26 9.60 9.90 2.30
N VAL A 27 9.86 9.91 3.59
CA VAL A 27 9.08 9.17 4.58
C VAL A 27 8.15 10.17 5.24
N ALA A 28 6.85 10.03 5.04
CA ALA A 28 5.95 11.07 5.52
C ALA A 28 4.63 10.49 6.04
N GLY A 29 4.12 11.07 7.11
CA GLY A 29 2.86 10.69 7.72
C GLY A 29 1.68 10.74 6.75
N ARG A 30 0.57 10.14 7.12
CA ARG A 30 -0.67 10.16 6.33
C ARG A 30 -1.15 11.59 6.10
N ARG A 31 -1.79 11.85 4.97
CA ARG A 31 -2.32 13.18 4.59
C ARG A 31 -1.28 14.29 4.45
N THR A 32 0.01 13.99 4.34
CA THR A 32 1.04 14.98 3.98
C THR A 32 1.02 15.38 2.50
N GLY A 33 0.18 14.73 1.68
CA GLY A 33 0.07 14.99 0.25
C GLY A 33 1.20 14.35 -0.56
N LYS A 34 1.70 13.17 -0.16
CA LYS A 34 2.77 12.44 -0.86
C LYS A 34 2.44 12.22 -2.33
N THR A 35 1.32 11.58 -2.62
CA THR A 35 0.92 11.24 -4.00
C THR A 35 0.57 12.48 -4.79
N ASP A 36 -0.26 13.35 -4.22
CA ASP A 36 -0.81 14.54 -4.85
C ASP A 36 0.24 15.62 -5.17
N SER A 37 1.09 15.93 -4.21
CA SER A 37 1.95 17.12 -4.27
C SER A 37 3.45 16.84 -4.23
N ILE A 38 3.85 15.55 -4.18
CA ILE A 38 5.24 15.13 -4.32
C ILE A 38 5.40 14.19 -5.52
N ALA A 39 4.65 13.08 -5.60
CA ALA A 39 4.73 12.13 -6.70
C ALA A 39 4.22 12.73 -8.02
N ALA A 40 3.05 13.38 -8.00
CA ALA A 40 2.44 13.93 -9.20
C ALA A 40 3.32 14.99 -9.89
N PRO A 41 3.89 15.99 -9.18
CA PRO A 41 4.81 16.95 -9.82
C PRO A 41 6.14 16.29 -10.22
N TYR A 42 6.61 15.27 -9.51
CA TYR A 42 7.82 14.54 -9.91
C TYR A 42 7.65 13.84 -11.26
N GLY A 43 6.59 13.05 -11.42
CA GLY A 43 6.29 12.38 -12.69
C GLY A 43 6.10 13.37 -13.83
N LEU A 44 5.28 14.40 -13.61
CA LEU A 44 5.00 15.43 -14.60
C LEU A 44 6.27 16.19 -15.02
N ARG A 45 7.10 16.61 -14.06
CA ARG A 45 8.38 17.29 -14.33
C ARG A 45 9.30 16.43 -15.19
N ASN A 46 9.45 15.14 -14.84
CA ASN A 46 10.36 14.24 -15.57
C ASN A 46 9.86 14.02 -17.00
N MET A 47 8.57 13.80 -17.21
CA MET A 47 7.99 13.68 -18.54
C MET A 47 8.10 14.96 -19.35
N GLN A 48 7.92 16.13 -18.74
CA GLN A 48 8.07 17.41 -19.45
C GLN A 48 9.51 17.77 -19.79
N ARG A 49 10.45 17.45 -18.88
CA ARG A 49 11.87 17.81 -19.05
C ARG A 49 12.64 16.84 -19.92
N MET A 50 12.15 15.62 -20.08
CA MET A 50 12.74 14.59 -20.92
C MET A 50 11.70 14.08 -21.94
N PRO A 51 11.36 14.89 -22.98
CA PRO A 51 10.39 14.48 -24.00
C PRO A 51 10.77 13.16 -24.67
N GLY A 52 9.82 12.26 -24.84
CA GLY A 52 10.03 10.93 -25.40
C GLY A 52 10.64 9.90 -24.43
N SER A 53 10.88 10.27 -23.17
CA SER A 53 11.44 9.35 -22.15
C SER A 53 10.41 8.32 -21.66
N THR A 54 10.92 7.22 -21.13
CA THR A 54 10.12 6.20 -20.45
C THR A 54 10.38 6.26 -18.95
N GLY A 55 9.34 6.39 -18.15
CA GLY A 55 9.40 6.30 -16.69
C GLY A 55 8.75 5.02 -16.16
N GLY A 56 9.12 4.61 -14.94
CA GLY A 56 8.50 3.51 -14.22
C GLY A 56 7.78 4.01 -12.97
N ILE A 57 6.53 3.59 -12.77
CA ILE A 57 5.78 3.81 -11.53
C ILE A 57 5.62 2.46 -10.85
N VAL A 58 6.40 2.25 -9.78
CA VAL A 58 6.43 0.97 -9.05
C VAL A 58 5.43 1.04 -7.89
N VAL A 59 4.56 0.04 -7.85
CA VAL A 59 3.52 -0.10 -6.83
C VAL A 59 3.58 -1.50 -6.20
N PRO A 60 3.10 -1.68 -4.96
CA PRO A 60 3.13 -2.99 -4.29
C PRO A 60 2.37 -4.07 -5.06
N THR A 61 1.17 -3.74 -5.51
CA THR A 61 0.32 -4.59 -6.31
C THR A 61 -0.30 -3.79 -7.44
N PHE A 62 -0.66 -4.45 -8.52
CA PHE A 62 -1.30 -3.80 -9.66
C PHE A 62 -2.62 -3.14 -9.24
N ARG A 63 -3.44 -3.87 -8.47
CA ARG A 63 -4.69 -3.35 -7.89
C ARG A 63 -4.47 -2.06 -7.09
N HIS A 64 -3.46 -2.04 -6.20
CA HIS A 64 -3.14 -0.83 -5.43
C HIS A 64 -2.78 0.35 -6.33
N GLY A 65 -1.99 0.09 -7.38
CA GLY A 65 -1.64 1.10 -8.38
C GLY A 65 -2.86 1.72 -9.04
N LEU A 66 -3.77 0.87 -9.54
CA LEU A 66 -4.98 1.31 -10.25
C LEU A 66 -5.99 2.02 -9.34
N THR A 67 -6.17 1.57 -8.10
CA THR A 67 -7.20 2.14 -7.21
C THR A 67 -6.72 3.37 -6.42
N ASN A 68 -5.42 3.48 -6.13
CA ASN A 68 -4.90 4.50 -5.21
C ASN A 68 -3.87 5.43 -5.88
N THR A 69 -2.74 4.89 -6.35
CA THR A 69 -1.62 5.73 -6.81
C THR A 69 -1.97 6.50 -8.08
N ILE A 70 -2.41 5.81 -9.13
CA ILE A 70 -2.67 6.43 -10.44
C ILE A 70 -3.82 7.43 -10.38
N PRO A 71 -5.00 7.12 -9.79
CA PRO A 71 -6.07 8.10 -9.68
C PRO A 71 -5.64 9.37 -8.92
N GLY A 72 -4.82 9.23 -7.87
CA GLY A 72 -4.27 10.35 -7.13
C GLY A 72 -3.35 11.24 -7.98
N LEU A 73 -2.45 10.66 -8.77
CA LEU A 73 -1.58 11.38 -9.70
C LEU A 73 -2.40 12.15 -10.75
N LEU A 74 -3.34 11.48 -11.40
CA LEU A 74 -4.16 12.05 -12.47
C LEU A 74 -5.10 13.14 -11.95
N ALA A 75 -5.67 12.97 -10.77
CA ALA A 75 -6.49 14.00 -10.11
C ALA A 75 -5.67 15.27 -9.83
N ALA A 76 -4.41 15.14 -9.42
CA ALA A 76 -3.50 16.27 -9.25
C ALA A 76 -3.22 16.96 -10.59
N TRP A 77 -2.88 16.22 -11.63
CA TRP A 77 -2.64 16.75 -12.97
C TRP A 77 -3.86 17.50 -13.53
N LYS A 78 -5.06 16.91 -13.37
CA LYS A 78 -6.32 17.55 -13.77
C LYS A 78 -6.53 18.91 -13.07
N ARG A 79 -6.25 18.99 -11.76
CA ARG A 79 -6.32 20.28 -11.02
C ARG A 79 -5.32 21.31 -11.53
N TRP A 80 -4.18 20.88 -12.08
CA TRP A 80 -3.17 21.76 -12.67
C TRP A 80 -3.42 22.08 -14.15
N GLY A 81 -4.57 21.65 -14.68
CA GLY A 81 -4.99 21.98 -16.04
C GLY A 81 -4.54 20.98 -17.11
N PHE A 82 -3.98 19.83 -16.72
CA PHE A 82 -3.72 18.75 -17.66
C PHE A 82 -5.00 17.94 -17.89
N ILE A 83 -5.40 17.82 -19.15
CA ILE A 83 -6.68 17.23 -19.57
C ILE A 83 -6.39 15.91 -20.28
N GLU A 84 -7.07 14.84 -19.85
CA GLU A 84 -7.01 13.54 -20.53
C GLU A 84 -7.56 13.66 -21.95
N GLY A 85 -6.93 12.97 -22.89
CA GLY A 85 -7.23 13.06 -24.33
C GLY A 85 -6.53 14.25 -25.04
N VAL A 86 -6.09 15.28 -24.29
CA VAL A 86 -5.39 16.46 -24.83
C VAL A 86 -3.92 16.47 -24.46
N HIS A 87 -3.61 16.26 -23.18
CA HIS A 87 -2.25 16.32 -22.67
C HIS A 87 -1.68 14.95 -22.35
N TYR A 88 -2.53 14.01 -21.99
CA TYR A 88 -2.14 12.62 -21.72
C TYR A 88 -3.30 11.65 -22.04
N VAL A 89 -2.97 10.40 -22.24
CA VAL A 89 -3.93 9.29 -22.30
C VAL A 89 -3.44 8.13 -21.44
N VAL A 90 -4.38 7.33 -20.95
CA VAL A 90 -4.14 6.27 -19.98
C VAL A 90 -4.69 4.96 -20.52
N GLY A 91 -3.91 3.88 -20.46
CA GLY A 91 -4.34 2.51 -20.80
C GLY A 91 -4.71 2.28 -22.24
N LYS A 92 -4.37 3.18 -23.14
CA LYS A 92 -4.68 3.07 -24.57
C LYS A 92 -3.62 3.73 -25.43
N ARG A 93 -3.56 3.34 -26.69
CA ARG A 93 -2.64 3.93 -27.66
C ARG A 93 -2.92 5.44 -27.81
N PRO A 94 -1.87 6.28 -27.75
CA PRO A 94 -2.05 7.71 -27.89
C PRO A 94 -2.54 8.11 -29.30
N PRO A 95 -3.26 9.23 -29.43
CA PRO A 95 -3.68 9.75 -30.72
C PRO A 95 -2.46 10.16 -31.57
N LYS A 96 -2.61 10.17 -32.90
CA LYS A 96 -1.54 10.55 -33.86
C LYS A 96 -1.01 11.98 -33.66
N SER A 97 -1.74 12.84 -32.96
CA SER A 97 -1.31 14.20 -32.62
C SER A 97 -0.24 14.24 -31.52
N PHE A 98 -0.05 13.15 -30.77
CA PHE A 98 1.02 13.08 -29.77
C PHE A 98 2.34 12.74 -30.46
N ALA A 99 3.43 13.26 -29.92
CA ALA A 99 4.76 12.85 -30.36
C ALA A 99 4.99 11.37 -30.02
N CYS A 100 5.83 10.72 -30.82
CA CYS A 100 6.21 9.32 -30.56
C CYS A 100 7.24 9.25 -29.42
N PRO A 101 7.17 8.24 -28.55
CA PRO A 101 8.22 7.96 -27.58
C PRO A 101 9.52 7.54 -28.30
N ILE A 102 10.68 7.74 -27.66
CA ILE A 102 11.98 7.27 -28.19
C ILE A 102 12.00 5.75 -28.28
N ILE A 103 11.41 5.08 -27.27
CA ILE A 103 11.20 3.63 -27.23
C ILE A 103 9.69 3.40 -27.15
N ASP A 104 9.10 2.88 -28.21
CA ASP A 104 7.66 2.67 -28.30
C ASP A 104 7.25 1.46 -27.46
N PRO A 105 6.31 1.59 -26.51
CA PRO A 105 5.78 0.47 -25.78
C PRO A 105 5.04 -0.51 -26.72
N LYS A 106 5.30 -1.80 -26.56
CA LYS A 106 4.61 -2.82 -27.36
C LYS A 106 3.11 -2.89 -27.03
N TYR A 107 2.78 -2.70 -25.76
CA TYR A 107 1.43 -2.71 -25.21
C TYR A 107 1.20 -1.44 -24.40
N TYR A 108 -0.02 -0.90 -24.47
CA TYR A 108 -0.36 0.39 -23.85
C TYR A 108 -1.28 0.26 -22.63
N GLU A 109 -1.73 -0.95 -22.30
CA GLU A 109 -2.71 -1.22 -21.22
C GLU A 109 -2.25 -0.71 -19.85
N HIS A 110 -0.94 -0.64 -19.62
CA HIS A 110 -0.36 -0.17 -18.35
C HIS A 110 0.50 1.08 -18.53
N VAL A 111 0.18 1.89 -19.52
CA VAL A 111 0.99 3.05 -19.90
C VAL A 111 0.19 4.32 -19.80
N ILE A 112 0.78 5.34 -19.19
CA ILE A 112 0.35 6.73 -19.31
C ILE A 112 1.19 7.37 -20.40
N SER A 113 0.59 7.76 -21.51
CA SER A 113 1.26 8.44 -22.63
C SER A 113 1.01 9.94 -22.56
N PHE A 114 2.07 10.74 -22.68
CA PHE A 114 2.02 12.19 -22.60
C PHE A 114 2.22 12.81 -23.99
N TYR A 115 1.60 13.98 -24.25
CA TYR A 115 1.55 14.62 -25.59
C TYR A 115 2.91 14.81 -26.25
N ASN A 116 4.00 14.94 -25.47
CA ASN A 116 5.36 15.13 -25.95
C ASN A 116 6.13 13.83 -26.22
N GLY A 117 5.44 12.69 -26.26
CA GLY A 117 6.01 11.38 -26.48
C GLY A 117 6.56 10.68 -25.22
N SER A 118 6.59 11.36 -24.07
CA SER A 118 6.99 10.67 -22.82
C SER A 118 5.93 9.67 -22.38
N VAL A 119 6.37 8.56 -21.81
CA VAL A 119 5.49 7.53 -21.27
C VAL A 119 5.87 7.17 -19.83
N ALA A 120 4.90 6.77 -19.04
CA ALA A 120 5.11 6.18 -17.72
C ALA A 120 4.44 4.80 -17.66
N ILE A 121 5.22 3.77 -17.34
CA ILE A 121 4.76 2.37 -17.27
C ILE A 121 4.49 2.02 -15.80
N ILE A 122 3.36 1.41 -15.52
CA ILE A 122 3.03 0.89 -14.19
C ILE A 122 3.71 -0.47 -14.04
N LEU A 123 4.51 -0.59 -12.99
CA LEU A 123 5.26 -1.79 -12.63
C LEU A 123 4.78 -2.26 -11.26
N SER A 124 4.19 -3.43 -11.20
CA SER A 124 3.78 -4.02 -9.94
C SER A 124 4.69 -5.18 -9.55
N GLN A 125 4.94 -5.34 -8.26
CA GLN A 125 5.82 -6.41 -7.78
C GLN A 125 5.16 -7.78 -7.75
N ASP A 126 3.86 -7.85 -7.90
CA ASP A 126 3.13 -9.11 -8.04
C ASP A 126 3.24 -9.68 -9.47
N ARG A 127 3.77 -8.91 -10.43
CA ARG A 127 4.06 -9.33 -11.81
C ARG A 127 5.57 -9.45 -12.04
N PRO A 128 6.17 -10.64 -11.82
CA PRO A 128 7.62 -10.83 -11.95
C PRO A 128 8.09 -10.54 -13.38
N GLY A 129 9.28 -9.92 -13.50
CA GLY A 129 9.90 -9.66 -14.78
C GLY A 129 9.30 -8.49 -15.58
N ALA A 130 8.32 -7.77 -15.04
CA ALA A 130 7.67 -6.66 -15.74
C ALA A 130 8.65 -5.53 -16.13
N ALA A 131 9.73 -5.36 -15.40
CA ALA A 131 10.77 -4.38 -15.69
C ALA A 131 11.91 -4.94 -16.55
N ASN A 132 12.00 -6.25 -16.74
CA ASN A 132 13.04 -6.85 -17.55
C ASN A 132 12.94 -6.38 -19.00
N SER A 133 14.05 -6.01 -19.58
CA SER A 133 14.16 -5.48 -20.96
C SER A 133 13.60 -4.06 -21.15
N LEU A 134 13.13 -3.38 -20.09
CA LEU A 134 12.78 -1.96 -20.19
C LEU A 134 14.02 -1.08 -20.06
N THR A 135 13.97 0.08 -20.70
CA THR A 135 14.93 1.16 -20.50
C THR A 135 14.20 2.35 -19.91
N LEU A 136 14.32 2.50 -18.59
CA LEU A 136 13.68 3.58 -17.85
C LEU A 136 14.64 4.76 -17.69
N SER A 137 14.13 5.98 -17.78
CA SER A 137 14.88 7.22 -17.52
C SER A 137 14.63 7.78 -16.12
N TRP A 138 13.58 7.34 -15.45
CA TRP A 138 13.25 7.70 -14.08
C TRP A 138 12.29 6.67 -13.48
N VAL A 139 12.31 6.57 -12.15
CA VAL A 139 11.47 5.65 -11.38
C VAL A 139 10.80 6.38 -10.23
N LEU A 140 9.51 6.12 -10.02
CA LEU A 140 8.74 6.49 -8.85
C LEU A 140 8.33 5.20 -8.13
N VAL A 141 8.71 5.05 -6.87
CA VAL A 141 8.29 3.94 -6.00
C VAL A 141 7.31 4.49 -4.98
N ASP A 142 6.07 4.04 -5.04
CA ASP A 142 5.03 4.43 -4.08
C ASP A 142 4.78 3.32 -3.08
N GLU A 143 4.42 3.68 -1.83
CA GLU A 143 4.22 2.77 -0.71
C GLU A 143 5.39 1.79 -0.48
N ALA A 144 6.60 2.32 -0.48
CA ALA A 144 7.85 1.56 -0.45
C ALA A 144 7.99 0.56 0.71
N LYS A 145 7.28 0.78 1.83
CA LYS A 145 7.27 -0.16 2.98
C LYS A 145 6.69 -1.54 2.63
N PHE A 146 5.87 -1.62 1.57
CA PHE A 146 5.29 -2.87 1.08
C PHE A 146 6.05 -3.47 -0.11
N ILE A 147 7.08 -2.78 -0.59
CA ILE A 147 7.88 -3.18 -1.75
C ILE A 147 9.03 -4.10 -1.32
N ASP A 148 9.21 -5.22 -2.03
CA ASP A 148 10.39 -6.07 -1.86
C ASP A 148 11.62 -5.43 -2.50
N TYR A 149 12.59 -5.09 -1.64
CA TYR A 149 13.82 -4.43 -2.08
C TYR A 149 14.66 -5.28 -3.04
N ASN A 150 14.68 -6.61 -2.84
CA ASN A 150 15.47 -7.48 -3.72
C ASN A 150 14.91 -7.44 -5.15
N LYS A 151 13.59 -7.51 -5.32
CA LYS A 151 12.98 -7.36 -6.65
C LYS A 151 13.26 -6.00 -7.27
N LEU A 152 13.22 -4.91 -6.49
CA LEU A 152 13.60 -3.59 -7.00
C LEU A 152 15.05 -3.57 -7.50
N LYS A 153 15.98 -4.13 -6.71
CA LYS A 153 17.40 -4.18 -6.99
C LYS A 153 17.71 -5.03 -8.21
N ASP A 154 17.02 -6.14 -8.37
CA ASP A 154 17.31 -7.12 -9.40
C ASP A 154 16.62 -6.80 -10.74
N GLU A 155 15.45 -6.14 -10.71
CA GLU A 155 14.66 -5.89 -11.92
C GLU A 155 14.55 -4.40 -12.29
N VAL A 156 14.16 -3.53 -11.34
CA VAL A 156 13.76 -2.15 -11.66
C VAL A 156 14.95 -1.20 -11.71
N PHE A 157 15.86 -1.27 -10.75
CA PHE A 157 17.02 -0.37 -10.73
C PHE A 157 17.98 -0.61 -11.89
N PRO A 158 18.26 -1.86 -12.32
CA PRO A 158 19.02 -2.08 -13.56
C PRO A 158 18.33 -1.57 -14.81
N ALA A 159 16.99 -1.66 -14.88
CA ALA A 159 16.20 -1.11 -15.98
C ALA A 159 16.25 0.43 -16.04
N ASN A 160 16.54 1.13 -14.92
CA ASN A 160 16.68 2.59 -14.86
C ASN A 160 18.04 3.06 -15.42
N GLY A 161 18.44 2.48 -16.56
CA GLY A 161 19.68 2.80 -17.28
C GLY A 161 19.64 4.10 -18.07
N GLY A 162 18.46 4.64 -18.33
CA GLY A 162 18.24 5.86 -19.10
C GLY A 162 18.66 5.75 -20.57
N ILE A 163 18.33 6.76 -21.35
CA ILE A 163 18.74 6.87 -22.75
C ILE A 163 19.89 7.87 -22.84
N LYS A 164 21.12 7.37 -22.73
CA LYS A 164 22.35 8.20 -22.65
C LYS A 164 22.50 9.14 -23.83
N SER A 165 22.16 8.72 -25.04
CA SER A 165 22.25 9.53 -26.25
C SER A 165 21.37 10.77 -26.23
N HIS A 166 20.22 10.72 -25.54
CA HIS A 166 19.26 11.82 -25.47
C HIS A 166 19.34 12.58 -24.14
N PHE A 167 19.49 11.87 -23.01
CA PHE A 167 19.36 12.45 -21.68
C PHE A 167 20.62 12.32 -20.80
N GLY A 168 21.75 11.88 -21.37
CA GLY A 168 22.95 11.59 -20.56
C GLY A 168 23.52 12.76 -19.75
N LYS A 169 23.21 14.00 -20.14
CA LYS A 169 23.60 15.22 -19.40
C LYS A 169 22.48 15.80 -18.54
N HIS A 170 21.30 15.17 -18.53
CA HIS A 170 20.14 15.70 -17.82
C HIS A 170 20.14 15.23 -16.36
N SER A 171 20.01 16.15 -15.40
CA SER A 171 20.06 15.83 -13.96
C SER A 171 18.95 14.89 -13.47
N PHE A 172 17.87 14.75 -14.23
CA PHE A 172 16.76 13.84 -13.91
C PHE A 172 16.84 12.49 -14.62
N ASN A 173 17.83 12.29 -15.48
CA ASN A 173 18.09 10.96 -16.03
C ASN A 173 18.58 10.03 -14.90
N HIS A 174 18.11 8.80 -14.88
CA HIS A 174 18.29 7.82 -13.79
C HIS A 174 17.64 8.25 -12.44
N ALA A 175 16.75 9.24 -12.43
CA ALA A 175 16.17 9.70 -11.19
C ALA A 175 15.31 8.63 -10.52
N VAL A 176 15.39 8.59 -9.18
CA VAL A 176 14.60 7.68 -8.34
C VAL A 176 13.89 8.47 -7.26
N MET A 177 12.58 8.31 -7.16
CA MET A 177 11.80 8.81 -6.03
C MET A 177 11.17 7.65 -5.28
N VAL A 178 11.37 7.62 -3.97
CA VAL A 178 10.80 6.62 -3.07
C VAL A 178 9.91 7.32 -2.06
N LEU A 179 8.66 6.92 -2.00
CA LEU A 179 7.65 7.46 -1.10
C LEU A 179 7.11 6.36 -0.19
N SER A 180 6.98 6.66 1.08
CA SER A 180 6.37 5.78 2.08
C SER A 180 5.91 6.56 3.30
N ASP A 181 5.11 5.95 4.15
CA ASP A 181 5.03 6.31 5.55
C ASP A 181 6.04 5.46 6.36
N MET A 182 6.13 5.70 7.68
CA MET A 182 7.12 5.03 8.52
C MET A 182 6.86 3.53 8.57
N PRO A 183 7.85 2.69 8.21
CA PRO A 183 7.70 1.24 8.23
C PRO A 183 7.62 0.72 9.66
N GLN A 184 6.85 -0.34 9.83
CA GLN A 184 6.70 -1.04 11.11
C GLN A 184 7.43 -2.39 11.12
N THR A 185 8.01 -2.79 10.00
CA THR A 185 8.74 -4.05 9.84
C THR A 185 10.17 -3.82 9.39
N GLN A 186 11.07 -4.70 9.80
CA GLN A 186 12.48 -4.61 9.41
C GLN A 186 12.65 -4.71 7.87
N LYS A 187 11.90 -5.58 7.20
CA LYS A 187 11.98 -5.72 5.74
C LYS A 187 11.41 -4.51 5.00
N GLY A 188 10.36 -3.90 5.52
CA GLY A 188 9.79 -2.66 4.97
C GLY A 188 10.65 -1.42 5.24
N SER A 189 11.72 -1.51 6.02
CA SER A 189 12.58 -0.38 6.42
C SER A 189 13.77 -0.12 5.48
N TRP A 190 13.89 -0.85 4.39
CA TRP A 190 15.03 -0.80 3.49
C TRP A 190 15.41 0.60 2.99
N PHE A 191 14.45 1.47 2.79
CA PHE A 191 14.69 2.83 2.31
C PHE A 191 15.18 3.79 3.41
N LEU A 192 15.11 3.41 4.68
CA LEU A 192 15.58 4.26 5.78
C LEU A 192 17.10 4.44 5.77
N HIS A 193 17.84 3.50 5.18
CA HIS A 193 19.30 3.60 5.06
C HIS A 193 19.76 4.72 4.11
N TYR A 194 18.87 5.25 3.26
CA TYR A 194 19.20 6.40 2.42
C TYR A 194 19.47 7.68 3.22
N ARG A 195 19.08 7.71 4.49
CA ARG A 195 19.45 8.79 5.41
C ARG A 195 20.97 8.94 5.53
N GLU A 196 21.68 7.83 5.60
CA GLU A 196 23.15 7.79 5.73
C GLU A 196 23.86 8.14 4.42
N LYS A 197 23.15 8.01 3.31
CA LYS A 197 23.67 8.36 1.97
C LYS A 197 23.47 9.83 1.60
N MET A 198 22.73 10.58 2.41
CA MET A 198 22.48 11.99 2.15
C MET A 198 23.70 12.82 2.58
N ASP A 199 24.31 13.48 1.61
CA ASP A 199 25.30 14.52 1.87
C ASP A 199 24.61 15.83 2.23
N VAL A 200 24.68 16.21 3.51
CA VAL A 200 24.01 17.40 4.04
C VAL A 200 24.63 18.68 3.49
N GLU A 201 25.96 18.74 3.31
CA GLU A 201 26.68 19.91 2.78
C GLU A 201 26.31 20.15 1.31
N LEU A 202 26.22 19.08 0.53
CA LEU A 202 25.75 19.17 -0.86
C LEU A 202 24.32 19.70 -0.95
N ILE A 203 23.43 19.26 -0.06
CA ILE A 203 22.03 19.76 -0.03
C ILE A 203 21.98 21.24 0.35
N GLU A 204 22.77 21.68 1.31
CA GLU A 204 22.85 23.11 1.67
C GLU A 204 23.47 23.94 0.54
N THR A 205 24.46 23.44 -0.17
CA THR A 205 25.04 24.07 -1.37
C THR A 205 24.00 24.22 -2.48
N ILE A 206 23.16 23.19 -2.71
CA ILE A 206 22.05 23.27 -3.66
C ILE A 206 21.07 24.40 -3.27
N LYS A 207 20.73 24.51 -1.98
CA LYS A 207 19.85 25.60 -1.50
C LYS A 207 20.48 26.98 -1.67
N GLY A 208 21.76 27.13 -1.37
CA GLY A 208 22.51 28.36 -1.61
C GLY A 208 22.52 28.76 -3.07
N THR A 209 22.80 27.81 -3.99
CA THR A 209 22.79 28.03 -5.42
C THR A 209 21.39 28.44 -5.94
N LEU A 210 20.34 27.81 -5.42
CA LEU A 210 18.95 28.19 -5.74
C LEU A 210 18.61 29.61 -5.27
N TRP A 211 19.11 30.01 -4.10
CA TRP A 211 18.98 31.35 -3.59
C TRP A 211 19.66 32.38 -4.49
N GLU A 212 20.88 32.09 -4.95
CA GLU A 212 21.59 32.96 -5.89
C GLU A 212 20.89 33.06 -7.25
N ILE A 213 20.38 31.96 -7.78
CA ILE A 213 19.58 31.94 -9.00
C ILE A 213 18.35 32.83 -8.84
N TRP A 214 17.66 32.72 -7.71
CA TRP A 214 16.47 33.52 -7.43
C TRP A 214 16.81 35.02 -7.38
N HIS A 215 17.84 35.42 -6.62
CA HIS A 215 18.30 36.80 -6.55
C HIS A 215 18.73 37.36 -7.90
N THR A 216 19.48 36.60 -8.67
CA THR A 216 19.89 37.01 -10.01
C THR A 216 18.68 37.23 -10.92
N LYS A 217 17.68 36.34 -10.86
CA LYS A 217 16.44 36.48 -11.61
C LYS A 217 15.62 37.68 -11.14
N GLN A 218 15.54 37.98 -9.87
CA GLN A 218 14.85 39.18 -9.33
C GLN A 218 15.54 40.43 -9.84
N ARG A 219 16.85 40.52 -9.76
CA ARG A 219 17.61 41.66 -10.28
C ARG A 219 17.35 41.92 -11.77
N ILE A 220 17.31 40.83 -12.56
CA ILE A 220 16.98 40.94 -14.00
C ILE A 220 15.54 41.46 -14.18
N ARG A 221 14.56 40.97 -13.42
CA ARG A 221 13.17 41.42 -13.47
C ARG A 221 13.04 42.91 -13.13
N GLU A 222 13.71 43.35 -12.09
CA GLU A 222 13.72 44.77 -11.64
C GLU A 222 14.32 45.67 -12.74
N MET A 223 15.41 45.23 -13.40
CA MET A 223 16.01 45.99 -14.50
C MET A 223 15.04 46.09 -15.69
N ILE A 224 14.40 44.99 -16.08
CA ILE A 224 13.40 44.98 -17.16
C ILE A 224 12.23 45.90 -16.80
N ALA A 225 11.70 45.83 -15.58
CA ALA A 225 10.61 46.66 -15.11
C ALA A 225 10.96 48.16 -15.10
N ALA A 226 12.25 48.48 -14.86
CA ALA A 226 12.77 49.85 -14.90
C ALA A 226 13.18 50.34 -16.31
N GLY A 227 12.91 49.54 -17.37
CA GLY A 227 13.31 49.83 -18.73
C GLY A 227 14.82 49.84 -18.97
N LYS A 228 15.63 49.25 -18.07
CA LYS A 228 17.09 49.20 -18.16
C LYS A 228 17.57 48.00 -18.94
N PRO A 229 18.63 48.12 -19.75
CA PRO A 229 19.20 46.97 -20.45
C PRO A 229 19.75 45.95 -19.44
N VAL A 230 19.51 44.65 -19.71
CA VAL A 230 20.03 43.55 -18.88
C VAL A 230 21.48 43.24 -19.28
N PRO A 231 22.47 43.43 -18.40
CA PRO A 231 23.86 43.14 -18.71
C PRO A 231 24.08 41.65 -19.03
N GLY A 232 24.88 41.38 -20.06
CA GLY A 232 25.16 39.98 -20.52
C GLY A 232 25.77 39.09 -19.42
N TYR A 233 26.54 39.67 -18.48
CA TYR A 233 27.13 38.90 -17.38
C TYR A 233 26.09 38.29 -16.47
N LEU A 234 24.91 38.89 -16.25
CA LEU A 234 23.85 38.30 -15.44
C LEU A 234 23.27 37.04 -16.09
N GLN A 235 23.11 37.06 -17.39
CA GLN A 235 22.66 35.90 -18.15
C GLN A 235 23.76 34.80 -18.16
N GLY A 236 25.03 35.21 -18.28
CA GLY A 236 26.18 34.30 -18.13
C GLY A 236 26.21 33.64 -16.75
N ARG A 237 26.02 34.42 -15.67
CA ARG A 237 25.94 33.91 -14.31
C ARG A 237 24.83 32.90 -14.14
N LEU A 238 23.62 33.16 -14.63
CA LEU A 238 22.49 32.22 -14.56
C LEU A 238 22.84 30.89 -15.25
N ARG A 239 23.46 30.94 -16.45
CA ARG A 239 23.85 29.72 -17.16
C ARG A 239 24.88 28.89 -16.37
N LEU A 240 25.84 29.53 -15.71
CA LEU A 240 26.82 28.86 -14.86
C LEU A 240 26.14 28.22 -13.63
N LEU A 241 25.32 28.99 -12.92
CA LEU A 241 24.60 28.51 -11.75
C LEU A 241 23.63 27.35 -12.09
N ASP A 242 22.91 27.42 -13.21
CA ASP A 242 22.03 26.33 -13.66
C ASP A 242 22.83 25.07 -14.04
N ARG A 243 24.01 25.22 -14.66
CA ARG A 243 24.91 24.10 -14.96
C ARG A 243 25.41 23.44 -13.68
N ASP A 244 25.88 24.22 -12.72
CA ASP A 244 26.43 23.70 -11.47
C ASP A 244 25.33 23.08 -10.60
N LEU A 245 24.13 23.67 -10.58
CA LEU A 245 22.96 23.10 -9.96
C LEU A 245 22.59 21.71 -10.56
N ASN A 246 22.64 21.59 -11.88
CA ASN A 246 22.37 20.33 -12.56
C ASN A 246 23.40 19.24 -12.20
N ARG A 247 24.70 19.60 -12.11
CA ARG A 247 25.76 18.68 -11.68
C ARG A 247 25.52 18.21 -10.25
N MET A 248 25.25 19.11 -9.32
CA MET A 248 24.96 18.77 -7.92
C MET A 248 23.74 17.87 -7.80
N ARG A 249 22.63 18.19 -8.49
CA ARG A 249 21.41 17.40 -8.50
C ARG A 249 21.60 15.98 -9.03
N SER A 250 22.46 15.79 -10.04
CA SER A 250 22.67 14.48 -10.67
C SER A 250 23.29 13.45 -9.73
N VAL A 251 23.97 13.88 -8.66
CA VAL A 251 24.60 12.99 -7.66
C VAL A 251 23.95 13.08 -6.28
N ALA A 252 23.05 14.03 -6.08
CA ALA A 252 22.44 14.28 -4.79
C ALA A 252 21.46 13.18 -4.39
N VAL A 253 21.54 12.79 -3.10
CA VAL A 253 20.53 12.00 -2.40
C VAL A 253 19.83 12.92 -1.41
N TYR A 254 18.51 13.04 -1.51
CA TYR A 254 17.69 13.80 -0.58
C TYR A 254 16.77 12.87 0.19
N TYR A 255 17.03 12.76 1.49
CA TYR A 255 16.23 11.96 2.41
C TYR A 255 15.59 12.86 3.46
N LYS A 256 14.28 12.73 3.68
CA LYS A 256 13.59 13.44 4.78
C LYS A 256 12.42 12.65 5.33
N GLU A 257 12.22 12.83 6.64
CA GLU A 257 11.07 12.35 7.39
C GLU A 257 10.20 13.55 7.76
N TYR A 258 8.88 13.43 7.54
CA TYR A 258 7.91 14.49 7.79
C TYR A 258 6.67 13.95 8.49
N SER A 259 6.24 14.62 9.55
CA SER A 259 4.97 14.32 10.19
C SER A 259 3.78 14.92 9.43
N SER A 260 2.57 14.42 9.72
CA SER A 260 1.33 15.03 9.21
C SER A 260 1.13 16.48 9.69
N ILE A 261 1.80 16.87 10.78
CA ILE A 261 1.77 18.23 11.33
C ILE A 261 2.30 19.26 10.32
N GLU A 262 3.22 18.88 9.44
CA GLU A 262 3.71 19.76 8.38
C GLU A 262 2.61 20.18 7.38
N ASN A 263 1.48 19.48 7.39
CA ASN A 263 0.31 19.80 6.57
C ASN A 263 -0.86 20.39 7.39
N LEU A 264 -0.59 20.86 8.59
CA LEU A 264 -1.62 21.32 9.55
C LEU A 264 -2.53 22.41 8.98
N GLN A 265 -1.99 23.29 8.13
CA GLN A 265 -2.78 24.36 7.49
C GLN A 265 -3.94 23.84 6.63
N LEU A 266 -3.78 22.67 6.00
CA LEU A 266 -4.84 22.03 5.21
C LEU A 266 -5.70 21.09 6.04
N LEU A 267 -5.09 20.39 7.00
CA LEU A 267 -5.78 19.37 7.81
C LEU A 267 -6.59 19.98 8.95
N GLY A 268 -6.11 21.10 9.51
CA GLY A 268 -6.64 21.70 10.73
C GLY A 268 -6.19 20.95 12.01
N GLU A 269 -6.19 21.65 13.14
CA GLU A 269 -5.81 21.03 14.43
C GLU A 269 -6.76 19.91 14.86
N ASN A 270 -8.03 20.04 14.51
CA ASN A 270 -9.04 19.05 14.87
C ASN A 270 -8.73 17.67 14.30
N TYR A 271 -8.21 17.61 13.06
CA TYR A 271 -7.76 16.34 12.46
C TYR A 271 -6.68 15.66 13.31
N ILE A 272 -5.66 16.40 13.75
CA ILE A 272 -4.58 15.82 14.57
C ILE A 272 -5.10 15.39 15.94
N LYS A 273 -5.97 16.21 16.58
CA LYS A 273 -6.60 15.87 17.87
C LYS A 273 -7.45 14.61 17.75
N GLN A 274 -8.21 14.52 16.67
CA GLN A 274 -9.04 13.37 16.33
C GLN A 274 -8.16 12.13 16.12
N MET A 275 -7.13 12.18 15.28
CA MET A 275 -6.21 11.07 15.06
C MET A 275 -5.50 10.62 16.34
N LYS A 276 -5.16 11.55 17.24
CA LYS A 276 -4.56 11.22 18.53
C LYS A 276 -5.54 10.48 19.46
N ARG A 277 -6.83 10.80 19.38
CA ARG A 277 -7.89 10.12 20.12
C ARG A 277 -8.19 8.74 19.55
N ASP A 278 -8.24 8.64 18.22
CA ASP A 278 -8.84 7.54 17.48
C ASP A 278 -7.82 6.44 17.12
N LEU A 279 -6.54 6.79 17.03
CA LEU A 279 -5.47 5.84 16.71
C LEU A 279 -4.81 5.28 17.98
N THR A 280 -4.36 4.03 17.88
CA THR A 280 -3.47 3.51 18.92
C THR A 280 -2.22 4.39 19.04
N PRO A 281 -1.60 4.53 20.23
CA PRO A 281 -0.39 5.31 20.39
C PRO A 281 0.72 4.94 19.39
N LEU A 282 0.85 3.65 19.07
CA LEU A 282 1.81 3.15 18.09
C LEU A 282 1.50 3.66 16.69
N THR A 283 0.25 3.51 16.24
CA THR A 283 -0.19 3.95 14.90
C THR A 283 -0.15 5.46 14.78
N PHE A 284 -0.54 6.21 15.81
CA PHE A 284 -0.42 7.66 15.82
C PHE A 284 1.04 8.11 15.65
N ARG A 285 1.97 7.51 16.41
CA ARG A 285 3.40 7.82 16.33
C ARG A 285 3.99 7.48 14.95
N THR A 286 3.67 6.32 14.38
CA THR A 286 4.22 5.90 13.09
C THR A 286 3.54 6.59 11.91
N SER A 287 2.20 6.55 11.85
CA SER A 287 1.46 6.98 10.66
C SER A 287 1.16 8.47 10.62
N ILE A 288 1.11 9.16 11.77
CA ILE A 288 0.84 10.59 11.84
C ILE A 288 2.12 11.37 12.16
N LEU A 289 2.83 11.02 13.23
CA LEU A 289 4.06 11.72 13.61
C LEU A 289 5.29 11.31 12.79
N CYS A 290 5.19 10.21 12.05
CA CYS A 290 6.30 9.64 11.29
C CYS A 290 7.52 9.29 12.16
N GLU A 291 7.28 8.88 13.41
CA GLU A 291 8.34 8.51 14.34
C GLU A 291 8.88 7.12 14.03
N ARG A 292 10.21 6.98 14.11
CA ARG A 292 10.86 5.67 14.07
C ARG A 292 10.56 4.93 15.37
N ILE A 293 10.05 3.72 15.24
CA ILE A 293 9.82 2.84 16.38
C ILE A 293 10.80 1.69 16.27
N GLY A 294 11.43 1.33 17.39
CA GLY A 294 12.16 0.09 17.50
C GLY A 294 11.17 -1.06 17.28
N ILE A 295 11.36 -1.84 16.20
CA ILE A 295 10.53 -3.01 15.91
C ILE A 295 10.73 -3.97 17.06
N ALA A 296 9.65 -4.24 17.81
CA ALA A 296 9.70 -5.19 18.91
C ALA A 296 10.12 -6.56 18.37
N LYS A 297 11.29 -7.03 18.80
CA LYS A 297 11.76 -8.39 18.49
C LYS A 297 10.82 -9.47 19.06
N ASP A 298 9.97 -9.12 20.00
CA ASP A 298 9.15 -10.00 20.82
C ASP A 298 7.64 -9.77 20.60
N GLY A 299 7.17 -9.78 19.34
CA GLY A 299 5.74 -9.78 19.02
C GLY A 299 5.07 -11.12 19.35
N PHE A 300 3.74 -11.14 19.49
CA PHE A 300 2.98 -12.37 19.73
C PHE A 300 3.17 -13.40 18.60
N TYR A 301 3.34 -12.93 17.37
CA TYR A 301 3.63 -13.77 16.19
C TYR A 301 5.11 -13.67 15.78
N SER A 302 6.01 -13.93 16.74
CA SER A 302 7.46 -13.72 16.61
C SER A 302 8.13 -14.53 15.50
N SER A 303 7.50 -15.63 15.05
CA SER A 303 8.01 -16.48 13.96
C SER A 303 7.49 -16.11 12.57
N MET A 304 6.55 -15.17 12.46
CA MET A 304 6.11 -14.66 11.16
C MET A 304 7.27 -13.96 10.44
N ARG A 305 7.41 -14.23 9.16
CA ARG A 305 8.44 -13.66 8.27
C ARG A 305 7.78 -13.15 7.00
N GLU A 306 8.49 -12.37 6.24
CA GLU A 306 8.01 -11.86 4.95
C GLU A 306 7.69 -12.99 3.94
N GLY A 307 8.43 -14.11 4.02
CA GLY A 307 8.15 -15.28 3.19
C GLY A 307 6.79 -15.93 3.43
N HIS A 308 6.07 -15.56 4.51
CA HIS A 308 4.68 -15.98 4.77
C HIS A 308 3.62 -15.08 4.10
N LYS A 309 4.04 -14.16 3.26
CA LYS A 309 3.16 -13.28 2.49
C LYS A 309 3.39 -13.52 1.00
N TYR A 310 2.32 -13.56 0.24
CA TYR A 310 2.36 -13.76 -1.20
C TYR A 310 1.38 -12.84 -1.91
N ASN A 311 1.51 -12.76 -3.23
CA ASN A 311 0.57 -12.05 -4.09
C ASN A 311 -0.06 -13.06 -5.06
N ALA A 312 -1.34 -12.92 -5.32
CA ALA A 312 -2.11 -13.87 -6.13
C ALA A 312 -3.14 -13.20 -7.04
N SER A 313 -2.79 -12.05 -7.62
CA SER A 313 -3.69 -11.36 -8.56
C SER A 313 -3.92 -12.15 -9.84
N ASP A 314 -5.15 -12.19 -10.30
CA ASP A 314 -5.47 -12.52 -11.67
C ASP A 314 -5.39 -11.27 -12.55
N PHE A 315 -4.31 -11.16 -13.31
CA PHE A 315 -4.05 -9.97 -14.12
C PHE A 315 -4.99 -9.89 -15.33
N GLU A 316 -5.36 -11.02 -15.91
CA GLU A 316 -6.26 -11.04 -17.08
C GLU A 316 -7.63 -10.54 -16.68
N TYR A 317 -8.12 -10.99 -15.53
CA TYR A 317 -9.37 -10.50 -14.97
C TYR A 317 -9.31 -9.02 -14.59
N LEU A 318 -8.25 -8.60 -13.89
CA LEU A 318 -8.07 -7.20 -13.49
C LEU A 318 -7.94 -6.26 -14.69
N ASP A 319 -7.22 -6.67 -15.75
CA ASP A 319 -7.08 -5.90 -16.99
C ASP A 319 -8.42 -5.76 -17.72
N SER A 320 -9.28 -6.78 -17.65
CA SER A 320 -10.63 -6.74 -18.25
C SER A 320 -11.56 -5.70 -17.59
N LEU A 321 -11.30 -5.32 -16.33
CA LEU A 321 -12.07 -4.31 -15.61
C LEU A 321 -11.69 -2.87 -15.97
N GLY A 322 -10.61 -2.68 -16.75
CA GLY A 322 -10.13 -1.37 -17.18
C GLY A 322 -9.32 -0.61 -16.12
N TRP A 323 -9.00 0.67 -16.43
CA TRP A 323 -8.09 1.48 -15.63
C TRP A 323 -8.68 2.02 -14.31
N TYR A 324 -9.99 2.07 -14.19
CA TYR A 324 -10.70 2.59 -13.03
C TYR A 324 -11.78 1.60 -12.60
N PRO A 325 -11.39 0.37 -12.18
CA PRO A 325 -12.40 -0.56 -11.72
C PRO A 325 -13.10 0.02 -10.48
N ASP A 326 -14.41 -0.12 -10.45
CA ASP A 326 -15.17 0.16 -9.23
C ASP A 326 -14.66 -0.80 -8.13
N PRO A 327 -14.17 -0.30 -7.00
CA PRO A 327 -13.70 -1.17 -5.91
C PRO A 327 -14.77 -2.16 -5.42
N THR A 328 -16.05 -1.81 -5.57
CA THR A 328 -17.19 -2.65 -5.21
C THR A 328 -17.46 -3.78 -6.22
N ALA A 329 -16.96 -3.65 -7.45
CA ALA A 329 -17.06 -4.67 -8.49
C ALA A 329 -15.98 -5.75 -8.40
N LEU A 330 -15.03 -5.63 -7.49
CA LEU A 330 -13.96 -6.61 -7.31
C LEU A 330 -14.45 -7.80 -6.49
N ASP A 331 -14.36 -8.97 -7.06
CA ASP A 331 -14.74 -10.25 -6.45
C ASP A 331 -13.59 -11.28 -6.48
N SER A 332 -13.85 -12.49 -6.00
CA SER A 332 -12.85 -13.55 -5.86
C SER A 332 -12.21 -14.02 -7.17
N ARG A 333 -12.72 -13.62 -8.34
CA ARG A 333 -12.09 -13.89 -9.64
C ARG A 333 -10.79 -13.09 -9.83
N ALA A 334 -10.64 -12.01 -9.07
CA ALA A 334 -9.38 -11.26 -9.04
C ALA A 334 -8.23 -11.99 -8.34
N ASP A 335 -8.49 -13.15 -7.72
CA ASP A 335 -7.54 -13.89 -6.88
C ASP A 335 -7.29 -15.30 -7.44
N ARG A 336 -6.07 -15.56 -7.90
CA ARG A 336 -5.65 -16.88 -8.41
C ARG A 336 -5.46 -17.95 -7.34
N ASP A 337 -5.42 -17.57 -6.08
CA ASP A 337 -5.22 -18.45 -4.95
C ASP A 337 -6.52 -19.06 -4.40
N VAL A 338 -7.66 -18.58 -4.86
CA VAL A 338 -8.95 -19.16 -4.51
C VAL A 338 -9.20 -20.43 -5.35
N ASP A 339 -9.45 -21.56 -4.67
CA ASP A 339 -9.95 -22.77 -5.32
C ASP A 339 -11.48 -22.73 -5.26
N PRO A 340 -12.16 -22.50 -6.40
CA PRO A 340 -13.60 -22.35 -6.41
C PRO A 340 -14.38 -23.65 -6.15
N ASP A 341 -13.71 -24.80 -6.20
CA ASP A 341 -14.30 -26.12 -6.01
C ASP A 341 -14.03 -26.71 -4.61
N ALA A 342 -13.36 -25.96 -3.74
CA ALA A 342 -13.08 -26.36 -2.37
C ALA A 342 -13.85 -25.48 -1.37
N PRO A 343 -14.28 -26.00 -0.21
CA PRO A 343 -14.95 -25.20 0.80
C PRO A 343 -14.02 -24.08 1.32
N ILE A 344 -14.61 -23.00 1.80
CA ILE A 344 -13.88 -21.91 2.42
C ILE A 344 -13.94 -22.06 3.94
N CYS A 345 -12.78 -22.18 4.57
CA CYS A 345 -12.67 -22.20 6.03
C CYS A 345 -12.70 -20.75 6.55
N ILE A 346 -13.46 -20.51 7.62
CA ILE A 346 -13.51 -19.19 8.27
C ILE A 346 -13.27 -19.29 9.77
N GLY A 347 -12.57 -18.29 10.29
CA GLY A 347 -12.53 -17.93 11.70
C GLY A 347 -13.05 -16.53 11.89
N MET A 348 -13.74 -16.27 12.99
CA MET A 348 -14.36 -14.98 13.27
C MET A 348 -13.97 -14.44 14.63
N ASP A 349 -14.04 -13.12 14.76
CA ASP A 349 -14.04 -12.42 16.03
C ASP A 349 -15.28 -11.52 16.12
N TYR A 350 -15.94 -11.56 17.28
CA TYR A 350 -17.23 -10.92 17.52
C TYR A 350 -17.04 -9.80 18.54
N ASN A 351 -17.28 -8.56 18.14
CA ASN A 351 -17.12 -7.43 19.04
C ASN A 351 -18.20 -6.38 18.78
N ALA A 352 -18.49 -5.55 19.78
CA ALA A 352 -19.50 -4.49 19.65
C ALA A 352 -19.10 -3.45 18.57
N ASN A 353 -17.81 -3.17 18.43
CA ASN A 353 -17.29 -2.08 17.62
C ASN A 353 -16.75 -2.50 16.25
N ILE A 354 -16.26 -3.74 16.15
CA ILE A 354 -15.74 -4.31 14.91
C ILE A 354 -15.94 -5.82 14.92
N ASN A 355 -16.38 -6.36 13.79
CA ASN A 355 -16.51 -7.80 13.59
C ASN A 355 -15.61 -8.20 12.41
N TRP A 356 -14.95 -9.36 12.53
CA TRP A 356 -14.02 -9.88 11.55
C TRP A 356 -14.39 -11.27 11.04
N ILE A 357 -14.19 -11.49 9.73
CA ILE A 357 -14.06 -12.81 9.12
C ILE A 357 -12.66 -12.92 8.54
N VAL A 358 -11.96 -14.00 8.84
CA VAL A 358 -10.74 -14.38 8.14
C VAL A 358 -11.01 -15.66 7.37
N ALA A 359 -10.91 -15.58 6.04
CA ALA A 359 -11.17 -16.69 5.13
C ALA A 359 -9.86 -17.35 4.70
N GLY A 360 -9.84 -18.68 4.62
CA GLY A 360 -8.67 -19.42 4.18
C GLY A 360 -9.00 -20.79 3.61
N GLN A 361 -8.04 -21.35 2.88
CA GLN A 361 -8.13 -22.70 2.34
C GLN A 361 -6.83 -23.47 2.65
N PRO A 362 -6.91 -24.65 3.32
CA PRO A 362 -5.76 -25.54 3.46
C PRO A 362 -5.38 -26.17 2.12
N ARG A 363 -4.10 -26.10 1.75
CA ARG A 363 -3.55 -26.73 0.54
C ARG A 363 -2.24 -27.46 0.87
N GLY A 364 -2.27 -28.78 0.94
CA GLY A 364 -1.12 -29.58 1.33
C GLY A 364 -0.64 -29.19 2.74
N LYS A 365 0.57 -28.67 2.85
CA LYS A 365 1.16 -28.20 4.13
C LYS A 365 0.97 -26.70 4.37
N LYS A 366 0.16 -26.01 3.58
CA LYS A 366 -0.06 -24.57 3.69
C LYS A 366 -1.51 -24.27 4.07
N LEU A 367 -1.71 -23.30 4.94
CA LEU A 367 -2.97 -22.60 5.08
C LEU A 367 -2.85 -21.29 4.30
N LEU A 368 -3.56 -21.17 3.19
CA LEU A 368 -3.65 -19.93 2.44
C LEU A 368 -4.73 -19.05 3.09
N VAL A 369 -4.33 -17.95 3.71
CA VAL A 369 -5.24 -16.92 4.21
C VAL A 369 -5.59 -16.02 3.03
N LEU A 370 -6.76 -16.26 2.45
CA LEU A 370 -7.19 -15.69 1.18
C LEU A 370 -7.57 -14.23 1.32
N LYS A 371 -8.50 -13.95 2.25
CA LYS A 371 -9.02 -12.60 2.46
C LYS A 371 -9.56 -12.43 3.86
N SER A 372 -9.39 -11.23 4.40
CA SER A 372 -10.06 -10.78 5.60
C SER A 372 -11.12 -9.72 5.29
N PHE A 373 -12.23 -9.79 6.00
CA PHE A 373 -13.35 -8.85 5.94
C PHE A 373 -13.60 -8.31 7.33
N TYR A 374 -14.02 -7.06 7.43
CA TYR A 374 -14.48 -6.49 8.69
C TYR A 374 -15.55 -5.42 8.46
N VAL A 375 -16.41 -5.28 9.43
CA VAL A 375 -17.38 -4.19 9.51
C VAL A 375 -17.26 -3.49 10.87
N LYS A 376 -17.41 -2.17 10.86
CA LYS A 376 -17.35 -1.33 12.06
C LYS A 376 -18.75 -0.96 12.51
N TYR A 377 -18.85 -0.44 13.75
CA TYR A 377 -20.08 0.04 14.38
C TYR A 377 -21.05 0.71 13.40
N GLU A 378 -22.32 0.51 13.67
CA GLU A 378 -23.56 0.55 12.91
C GLU A 378 -23.76 -0.65 11.98
N ARG A 379 -22.71 -1.20 11.37
CA ARG A 379 -22.77 -2.43 10.58
C ARG A 379 -22.35 -3.62 11.44
N LYS A 380 -23.10 -4.71 11.34
CA LYS A 380 -22.96 -5.88 12.22
C LYS A 380 -22.71 -7.16 11.43
N LEU A 381 -22.92 -8.31 12.07
CA LEU A 381 -22.68 -9.62 11.49
C LEU A 381 -23.43 -9.88 10.17
N PRO A 382 -24.72 -9.49 10.01
CA PRO A 382 -25.42 -9.70 8.73
C PRO A 382 -24.75 -8.99 7.55
N GLU A 383 -24.29 -7.74 7.74
CA GLU A 383 -23.59 -6.98 6.70
C GLU A 383 -22.23 -7.58 6.41
N LEU A 384 -21.52 -8.07 7.42
CA LEU A 384 -20.23 -8.73 7.27
C LEU A 384 -20.34 -10.02 6.45
N VAL A 385 -21.34 -10.87 6.77
CA VAL A 385 -21.62 -12.10 5.99
C VAL A 385 -22.07 -11.74 4.58
N SER A 386 -22.83 -10.66 4.41
CA SER A 386 -23.24 -10.19 3.08
C SER A 386 -22.03 -9.80 2.22
N GLU A 387 -21.06 -9.07 2.76
CA GLU A 387 -19.82 -8.71 2.03
C GLU A 387 -19.01 -9.94 1.65
N PHE A 388 -18.89 -10.91 2.55
CA PHE A 388 -18.24 -12.19 2.25
C PHE A 388 -18.93 -12.90 1.08
N CYS A 389 -20.25 -13.08 1.16
CA CYS A 389 -21.03 -13.77 0.14
C CYS A 389 -21.00 -13.03 -1.21
N ALA A 390 -21.02 -11.70 -1.21
CA ALA A 390 -20.89 -10.89 -2.42
C ALA A 390 -19.51 -11.07 -3.06
N TYR A 391 -18.45 -11.08 -2.27
CA TYR A 391 -17.10 -11.28 -2.78
C TYR A 391 -16.90 -12.67 -3.40
N TYR A 392 -17.43 -13.73 -2.78
CA TYR A 392 -17.36 -15.11 -3.24
C TYR A 392 -18.58 -15.53 -4.06
N MET A 393 -19.31 -14.59 -4.67
CA MET A 393 -20.53 -14.90 -5.42
C MET A 393 -20.30 -15.90 -6.57
N HIS A 394 -19.13 -15.88 -7.17
CA HIS A 394 -18.74 -16.79 -8.27
C HIS A 394 -18.05 -18.07 -7.80
N HIS A 395 -17.93 -18.28 -6.48
CA HIS A 395 -17.40 -19.52 -5.93
C HIS A 395 -18.38 -20.67 -6.16
N ARG A 396 -17.90 -21.82 -6.68
CA ARG A 396 -18.78 -22.93 -7.06
C ARG A 396 -19.21 -23.77 -5.87
N GLU A 397 -18.25 -24.11 -4.99
CA GLU A 397 -18.53 -24.84 -3.76
C GLU A 397 -19.05 -23.88 -2.68
N LYS A 398 -20.37 -23.77 -2.56
CA LYS A 398 -21.04 -22.86 -1.63
C LYS A 398 -21.06 -23.41 -0.17
N THR A 399 -19.93 -23.94 0.27
CA THR A 399 -19.77 -24.48 1.63
C THR A 399 -18.74 -23.67 2.40
N VAL A 400 -19.11 -23.24 3.59
CA VAL A 400 -18.25 -22.58 4.57
C VAL A 400 -18.01 -23.54 5.73
N VAL A 401 -16.74 -23.81 6.08
CA VAL A 401 -16.36 -24.48 7.32
C VAL A 401 -16.13 -23.42 8.38
N PHE A 402 -17.05 -23.29 9.30
CA PHE A 402 -17.05 -22.27 10.34
C PHE A 402 -16.45 -22.79 11.64
N TYR A 403 -15.23 -22.33 11.96
CA TYR A 403 -14.58 -22.63 13.24
C TYR A 403 -14.96 -21.60 14.30
N TYR A 404 -15.43 -22.06 15.45
CA TYR A 404 -15.84 -21.19 16.56
C TYR A 404 -15.52 -21.82 17.93
N ASP A 405 -15.31 -20.98 18.91
CA ASP A 405 -15.13 -21.40 20.30
C ASP A 405 -16.34 -20.98 21.17
N ALA A 406 -16.27 -21.23 22.47
CA ALA A 406 -17.37 -20.94 23.39
C ALA A 406 -17.79 -19.46 23.44
N THR A 407 -16.98 -18.52 22.92
CA THR A 407 -17.35 -17.10 22.86
C THR A 407 -18.49 -16.82 21.87
N ALA A 408 -18.64 -17.65 20.84
CA ALA A 408 -19.74 -17.57 19.88
C ALA A 408 -21.11 -17.95 20.48
N LEU A 409 -21.12 -18.72 21.56
CA LEU A 409 -22.32 -19.20 22.24
C LEU A 409 -22.76 -18.24 23.37
N GLY A 410 -22.14 -17.07 23.48
CA GLY A 410 -22.47 -16.08 24.51
C GLY A 410 -23.63 -15.16 24.12
N SER A 411 -24.53 -14.88 25.05
CA SER A 411 -25.74 -14.09 24.86
C SER A 411 -25.56 -12.57 24.92
N ASN A 412 -24.34 -12.05 24.62
CA ASN A 412 -24.09 -10.60 24.69
C ASN A 412 -24.73 -9.78 23.56
N TYR A 413 -25.45 -10.40 22.64
CA TYR A 413 -26.38 -9.74 21.75
C TYR A 413 -27.71 -9.51 22.52
N ALA A 414 -27.66 -8.61 23.48
CA ALA A 414 -28.69 -8.38 24.51
C ALA A 414 -30.07 -7.91 24.01
N VAL A 415 -30.42 -8.08 22.76
CA VAL A 415 -31.70 -7.61 22.21
C VAL A 415 -32.62 -8.77 21.76
N ASN A 416 -32.11 -9.96 21.42
CA ASN A 416 -32.93 -11.00 20.77
C ASN A 416 -32.75 -12.45 21.25
N GLU A 417 -32.14 -12.74 22.39
CA GLU A 417 -31.94 -14.12 22.91
C GLU A 417 -31.13 -15.07 21.99
N GLN A 418 -30.62 -14.58 20.85
CA GLN A 418 -29.85 -15.36 19.87
C GLN A 418 -28.35 -15.18 20.12
N ASP A 419 -27.59 -16.28 20.04
CA ASP A 419 -26.14 -16.23 20.12
C ASP A 419 -25.50 -15.84 18.76
N PHE A 420 -24.22 -15.50 18.78
CA PHE A 420 -23.49 -15.12 17.57
C PHE A 420 -23.43 -16.26 16.55
N HIS A 421 -23.29 -17.49 17.02
CA HIS A 421 -23.23 -18.68 16.17
C HIS A 421 -24.51 -18.80 15.33
N TRP A 422 -25.69 -18.73 15.97
CA TRP A 422 -26.97 -18.84 15.28
C TRP A 422 -27.13 -17.74 14.21
N VAL A 423 -26.81 -16.48 14.55
CA VAL A 423 -26.92 -15.36 13.61
C VAL A 423 -26.04 -15.60 12.39
N ILE A 424 -24.81 -16.05 12.57
CA ILE A 424 -23.86 -16.26 11.47
C ILE A 424 -24.33 -17.40 10.57
N VAL A 425 -24.69 -18.55 11.14
CA VAL A 425 -25.16 -19.70 10.37
C VAL A 425 -26.40 -19.32 9.56
N HIS A 426 -27.38 -18.68 10.22
CA HIS A 426 -28.61 -18.25 9.56
C HIS A 426 -28.36 -17.27 8.40
N GLU A 427 -27.46 -16.30 8.57
CA GLU A 427 -27.14 -15.31 7.54
C GLU A 427 -26.43 -15.92 6.32
N PHE A 428 -25.58 -16.94 6.52
CA PHE A 428 -24.98 -17.71 5.42
C PHE A 428 -26.04 -18.53 4.68
N GLU A 429 -26.90 -19.25 5.40
CA GLU A 429 -27.96 -20.07 4.82
C GLU A 429 -28.97 -19.24 4.02
N LEU A 430 -29.36 -18.06 4.52
CA LEU A 430 -30.22 -17.11 3.78
C LEU A 430 -29.64 -16.70 2.44
N ARG A 431 -28.29 -16.72 2.29
CA ARG A 431 -27.60 -16.37 1.05
C ARG A 431 -27.19 -17.59 0.22
N GLY A 432 -27.75 -18.76 0.53
CA GLY A 432 -27.56 -20.00 -0.24
C GLY A 432 -26.21 -20.67 0.01
N TRP A 433 -25.53 -20.38 1.13
CA TRP A 433 -24.33 -21.08 1.55
C TRP A 433 -24.68 -22.16 2.56
N ARG A 434 -24.03 -23.32 2.44
CA ARG A 434 -24.05 -24.36 3.44
C ARG A 434 -22.99 -24.07 4.51
N VAL A 435 -23.31 -24.22 5.78
CA VAL A 435 -22.36 -24.08 6.88
C VAL A 435 -22.06 -25.44 7.48
N GLU A 436 -20.79 -25.81 7.51
CA GLU A 436 -20.25 -26.90 8.30
C GLU A 436 -19.62 -26.28 9.55
N ASP A 437 -20.33 -26.30 10.65
CA ASP A 437 -19.89 -25.70 11.89
C ASP A 437 -19.03 -26.65 12.71
N VAL A 438 -17.89 -26.15 13.22
CA VAL A 438 -16.90 -26.92 13.97
C VAL A 438 -16.58 -26.23 15.29
N TYR A 439 -17.09 -26.81 16.37
CA TYR A 439 -16.85 -26.29 17.72
C TYR A 439 -15.45 -26.64 18.22
N LEU A 440 -14.64 -25.63 18.58
CA LEU A 440 -13.26 -25.78 19.03
C LEU A 440 -13.12 -26.01 20.54
N GLY A 441 -14.22 -25.91 21.30
CA GLY A 441 -14.22 -25.95 22.75
C GLY A 441 -14.04 -24.59 23.43
N PRO A 442 -13.60 -24.55 24.69
CA PRO A 442 -13.28 -23.32 25.39
C PRO A 442 -12.14 -22.55 24.69
N PRO A 443 -12.09 -21.20 24.81
CA PRO A 443 -11.01 -20.42 24.24
C PRO A 443 -9.63 -20.94 24.67
N MET A 444 -8.76 -21.18 23.69
CA MET A 444 -7.40 -21.65 23.96
C MET A 444 -6.61 -20.60 24.73
N ARG A 445 -5.80 -21.00 25.71
CA ARG A 445 -4.95 -20.10 26.49
C ARG A 445 -3.94 -19.38 25.57
N HIS A 446 -3.65 -18.12 25.90
CA HIS A 446 -2.76 -17.29 25.09
C HIS A 446 -1.34 -17.86 24.94
N ASP A 447 -0.80 -18.51 25.97
CA ASP A 447 0.51 -19.17 25.94
C ASP A 447 0.52 -20.39 25.00
N GLU A 448 -0.55 -21.17 24.99
CA GLU A 448 -0.74 -22.30 24.06
C GLU A 448 -0.91 -21.82 22.62
N LYS A 449 -1.75 -20.76 22.40
CA LYS A 449 -1.89 -20.10 21.09
C LYS A 449 -0.54 -19.61 20.56
N TYR A 450 0.22 -18.91 21.41
CA TYR A 450 1.54 -18.39 21.06
C TYR A 450 2.46 -19.51 20.55
N LEU A 451 2.56 -20.61 21.30
CA LEU A 451 3.41 -21.74 20.93
C LEU A 451 2.92 -22.43 19.65
N LEU A 452 1.62 -22.71 19.54
CA LEU A 452 1.03 -23.41 18.41
C LEU A 452 1.26 -22.63 17.11
N ILE A 453 0.90 -21.34 17.09
CA ILE A 453 0.93 -20.51 15.88
C ILE A 453 2.38 -20.20 15.46
N ASN A 454 3.27 -19.89 16.41
CA ASN A 454 4.68 -19.66 16.07
C ASN A 454 5.39 -20.92 15.58
N ARG A 455 5.02 -22.11 16.07
CA ARG A 455 5.49 -23.39 15.51
C ARG A 455 4.93 -23.61 14.10
N GLY A 456 3.70 -23.18 13.83
CA GLY A 456 3.11 -23.18 12.49
C GLY A 456 3.93 -22.32 11.52
N PHE A 457 4.18 -21.07 11.86
CA PHE A 457 5.05 -20.18 11.07
C PHE A 457 6.48 -20.74 10.89
N ALA A 458 6.98 -21.48 11.85
CA ALA A 458 8.28 -22.13 11.76
C ALA A 458 8.26 -23.47 10.95
N GLY A 459 7.12 -23.86 10.39
CA GLY A 459 6.95 -25.10 9.63
C GLY A 459 7.01 -26.37 10.49
N LYS A 460 6.77 -26.26 11.81
CA LYS A 460 6.83 -27.34 12.79
C LYS A 460 5.45 -27.89 13.17
N GLN A 461 4.43 -27.48 12.44
CA GLN A 461 3.05 -27.95 12.55
C GLN A 461 2.60 -28.53 11.20
N ARG A 462 1.40 -29.10 11.15
CA ARG A 462 0.83 -29.67 9.93
C ARG A 462 0.65 -28.59 8.85
N LEU A 463 0.18 -27.41 9.24
CA LEU A 463 -0.05 -26.28 8.35
C LEU A 463 0.89 -25.12 8.67
N MET A 464 1.45 -24.52 7.62
CA MET A 464 2.17 -23.25 7.69
C MET A 464 1.26 -22.16 7.09
N PRO A 465 0.95 -21.07 7.82
CA PRO A 465 0.07 -20.03 7.32
C PRO A 465 0.81 -19.10 6.34
N PHE A 466 0.11 -18.77 5.26
CA PHE A 466 0.55 -17.80 4.25
C PHE A 466 -0.58 -16.81 3.97
N PHE A 467 -0.27 -15.53 3.89
CA PHE A 467 -1.25 -14.46 3.70
C PHE A 467 -1.20 -13.90 2.28
N ASN A 468 -2.34 -13.86 1.60
CA ASN A 468 -2.49 -13.04 0.40
C ASN A 468 -2.40 -11.56 0.80
N ARG A 469 -1.32 -10.90 0.40
CA ARG A 469 -1.01 -9.53 0.80
C ARG A 469 -2.08 -8.53 0.36
N GLN A 470 -2.64 -8.70 -0.82
CA GLN A 470 -3.59 -7.76 -1.40
C GLN A 470 -4.91 -7.69 -0.64
N ASN A 471 -5.29 -8.79 -0.02
CA ASN A 471 -6.59 -8.97 0.60
C ASN A 471 -6.53 -8.98 2.13
N ASN A 472 -5.32 -8.85 2.72
CA ASN A 472 -5.11 -8.96 4.16
C ASN A 472 -4.17 -7.88 4.72
N ASP A 473 -4.10 -6.69 4.11
CA ASP A 473 -3.15 -5.65 4.54
C ASP A 473 -3.36 -5.26 6.01
N ASP A 474 -4.61 -5.01 6.42
CA ASP A 474 -4.96 -4.63 7.79
C ASP A 474 -4.72 -5.80 8.77
N LEU A 475 -5.09 -7.01 8.40
CA LEU A 475 -4.83 -8.20 9.20
C LEU A 475 -3.31 -8.47 9.36
N ILE A 476 -2.54 -8.35 8.29
CA ILE A 476 -1.08 -8.49 8.32
C ILE A 476 -0.47 -7.46 9.26
N LEU A 477 -0.97 -6.23 9.21
CA LEU A 477 -0.53 -5.17 10.10
C LEU A 477 -0.87 -5.51 11.56
N ALA A 478 -2.09 -5.93 11.84
CA ALA A 478 -2.51 -6.34 13.17
C ALA A 478 -1.66 -7.51 13.71
N VAL A 479 -1.37 -8.52 12.89
CA VAL A 479 -0.49 -9.65 13.26
C VAL A 479 0.94 -9.19 13.56
N GLN A 480 1.48 -8.24 12.79
CA GLN A 480 2.85 -7.75 12.99
C GLN A 480 3.00 -6.82 14.19
N THR A 481 1.94 -6.13 14.57
CA THR A 481 1.93 -5.17 15.69
C THR A 481 1.44 -5.77 16.99
N ALA A 482 0.86 -6.97 16.97
CA ALA A 482 0.40 -7.67 18.16
C ALA A 482 1.54 -7.91 19.14
N GLY A 483 1.54 -7.18 20.26
CA GLY A 483 2.54 -7.30 21.31
C GLY A 483 2.26 -8.46 22.27
N VAL A 484 3.26 -8.77 23.07
CA VAL A 484 3.15 -9.72 24.19
C VAL A 484 3.26 -8.94 25.51
N GLU A 485 2.39 -9.26 26.45
CA GLU A 485 2.56 -8.80 27.83
C GLU A 485 2.68 -9.99 28.78
N ARG A 486 3.44 -9.80 29.88
CA ARG A 486 3.54 -10.80 30.97
C ARG A 486 2.34 -10.62 31.89
N GLY A 487 1.47 -11.62 31.93
CA GLY A 487 0.40 -11.74 32.93
C GLY A 487 0.85 -12.54 34.16
N ARG A 488 0.00 -12.63 35.19
CA ARG A 488 0.26 -13.44 36.39
C ARG A 488 0.48 -14.94 36.08
N ASN A 489 -0.12 -15.43 34.99
CA ASN A 489 -0.16 -16.85 34.62
C ASN A 489 0.53 -17.15 33.28
N GLY A 490 1.54 -16.34 32.86
CA GLY A 490 2.27 -16.57 31.60
C GLY A 490 2.15 -15.42 30.61
N PHE A 491 2.42 -15.72 29.34
CA PHE A 491 2.30 -14.73 28.26
C PHE A 491 0.85 -14.56 27.81
N ARG A 492 0.46 -13.33 27.52
CA ARG A 492 -0.80 -13.05 26.84
C ARG A 492 -0.60 -12.02 25.71
N LYS A 493 -1.49 -12.04 24.75
CA LYS A 493 -1.55 -11.02 23.71
C LYS A 493 -1.87 -9.68 24.36
N ASN A 494 -1.12 -8.64 24.02
CA ASN A 494 -1.37 -7.30 24.54
C ASN A 494 -2.60 -6.69 23.86
N LYS A 495 -3.68 -6.59 24.61
CA LYS A 495 -4.96 -6.01 24.19
C LYS A 495 -5.20 -4.60 24.73
N SER A 496 -4.16 -3.92 25.21
CA SER A 496 -4.32 -2.57 25.80
C SER A 496 -4.87 -1.55 24.80
N GLY A 497 -4.60 -1.72 23.50
CA GLY A 497 -5.15 -0.90 22.44
C GLY A 497 -6.67 -1.04 22.24
N GLU A 498 -7.28 -2.17 22.62
CA GLU A 498 -8.72 -2.41 22.50
C GLU A 498 -9.56 -1.61 23.53
N LYS A 499 -8.92 -1.13 24.60
CA LYS A 499 -9.56 -0.38 25.70
C LYS A 499 -9.56 1.14 25.50
N LEU A 500 -9.05 1.65 24.42
CA LEU A 500 -9.07 3.08 24.12
C LEU A 500 -10.49 3.50 23.71
N ALA A 501 -10.87 4.71 24.13
CA ALA A 501 -12.22 5.23 23.96
C ALA A 501 -12.77 5.02 22.55
N GLU A 502 -14.01 4.54 22.52
CA GLU A 502 -14.77 4.26 21.31
C GLU A 502 -15.07 5.57 20.58
N SER A 503 -14.50 5.74 19.40
CA SER A 503 -14.92 6.76 18.45
C SER A 503 -15.11 6.12 17.08
N GLU A 504 -16.10 6.61 16.33
CA GLU A 504 -16.46 6.11 15.00
C GLU A 504 -15.30 6.17 13.98
N GLU A 505 -14.23 6.88 14.30
CA GLU A 505 -13.08 7.13 13.40
C GLU A 505 -11.81 6.36 13.81
N ASP A 506 -11.91 5.48 14.80
CA ASP A 506 -10.77 4.65 15.22
C ASP A 506 -10.42 3.62 14.14
N LEU A 507 -9.12 3.43 13.88
CA LEU A 507 -8.63 2.37 12.99
C LEU A 507 -8.67 1.01 13.72
N LEU A 508 -9.89 0.56 14.04
CA LEU A 508 -10.15 -0.69 14.75
C LEU A 508 -9.54 -1.89 14.01
N GLU A 509 -9.47 -1.81 12.68
CA GLU A 509 -8.86 -2.82 11.81
C GLU A 509 -7.38 -3.06 12.07
N HIS A 510 -6.70 -2.17 12.77
CA HIS A 510 -5.29 -2.35 13.14
C HIS A 510 -5.11 -2.94 14.55
N ARG A 511 -6.19 -3.19 15.25
CA ARG A 511 -6.19 -3.81 16.57
C ARG A 511 -6.03 -5.34 16.49
N THR A 512 -6.07 -5.98 17.65
CA THR A 512 -5.89 -7.43 17.76
C THR A 512 -7.13 -8.25 17.42
N ASP A 513 -8.29 -7.64 17.21
CA ASP A 513 -9.55 -8.32 16.87
C ASP A 513 -9.39 -9.22 15.62
N GLY A 514 -8.86 -8.69 14.52
CA GLY A 514 -8.59 -9.50 13.32
C GLY A 514 -7.60 -10.64 13.57
N THR A 515 -6.69 -10.48 14.54
CA THR A 515 -5.74 -11.55 14.88
C THR A 515 -6.40 -12.68 15.69
N ASP A 516 -7.48 -12.40 16.44
CA ASP A 516 -8.23 -13.44 17.14
C ASP A 516 -9.06 -14.27 16.16
N ALA A 517 -9.64 -13.62 15.13
CA ALA A 517 -10.29 -14.32 14.01
C ALA A 517 -9.29 -15.24 13.26
N PHE A 518 -8.07 -14.76 13.00
CA PHE A 518 -7.00 -15.57 12.40
C PHE A 518 -6.58 -16.73 13.30
N ASP A 519 -6.43 -16.51 14.60
CA ASP A 519 -6.09 -17.57 15.56
C ASP A 519 -7.13 -18.69 15.50
N THR A 520 -8.42 -18.32 15.50
CA THR A 520 -9.54 -19.28 15.43
C THR A 520 -9.51 -20.09 14.13
N LEU A 521 -9.31 -19.42 12.98
CA LEU A 521 -9.14 -20.10 11.68
C LEU A 521 -7.96 -21.08 11.71
N TYR A 522 -6.78 -20.63 12.16
CA TYR A 522 -5.57 -21.45 12.17
C TYR A 522 -5.72 -22.66 13.08
N ILE A 523 -6.24 -22.46 14.31
CA ILE A 523 -6.46 -23.55 15.27
C ILE A 523 -7.45 -24.57 14.71
N GLY A 524 -8.55 -24.10 14.10
CA GLY A 524 -9.55 -24.94 13.46
C GLY A 524 -8.94 -25.80 12.36
N CYS A 525 -8.32 -25.16 11.37
CA CYS A 525 -7.69 -25.86 10.25
C CYS A 525 -6.59 -26.82 10.69
N GLU A 526 -5.80 -26.49 11.73
CA GLU A 526 -4.71 -27.33 12.22
C GLU A 526 -5.21 -28.56 12.96
N LYS A 527 -6.21 -28.40 13.84
CA LYS A 527 -6.70 -29.46 14.73
C LYS A 527 -7.79 -30.36 14.12
N PHE A 528 -8.57 -29.84 13.16
CA PHE A 528 -9.72 -30.54 12.57
C PHE A 528 -9.57 -30.72 11.05
N PRO A 529 -8.57 -31.50 10.59
CA PRO A 529 -8.32 -31.66 9.15
C PRO A 529 -9.45 -32.39 8.40
N GLN A 530 -10.25 -33.19 9.08
CA GLN A 530 -11.31 -33.98 8.47
C GLN A 530 -12.50 -33.16 7.99
N SER A 531 -12.80 -32.02 8.62
CA SER A 531 -13.86 -31.12 8.19
C SER A 531 -13.61 -30.48 6.81
N VAL A 532 -12.39 -30.52 6.31
CA VAL A 532 -11.98 -29.98 4.99
C VAL A 532 -11.88 -31.09 3.92
N MET A 533 -11.75 -32.36 4.32
CA MET A 533 -11.55 -33.48 3.40
C MET A 533 -12.83 -34.15 2.89
N THR A 534 -13.98 -33.86 3.50
CA THR A 534 -15.24 -34.54 3.16
C THR A 534 -15.84 -34.15 1.81
N SER A 535 -15.35 -33.11 1.16
CA SER A 535 -15.81 -32.69 -0.17
C SER A 535 -15.11 -33.39 -1.36
N ASN A 536 -14.03 -34.14 -1.15
CA ASN A 536 -13.20 -34.69 -2.23
C ASN A 536 -13.32 -36.23 -2.44
N TYR A 537 -14.22 -36.93 -1.77
CA TYR A 537 -14.49 -38.34 -2.05
C TYR A 537 -15.89 -38.55 -2.64
N SER A 538 -16.01 -38.38 -3.95
CA SER A 538 -16.99 -39.15 -4.70
C SER A 538 -16.63 -40.62 -4.54
N ILE A 539 -17.42 -41.37 -3.83
CA ILE A 539 -17.32 -42.85 -3.76
C ILE A 539 -17.57 -43.34 -5.20
N VAL A 540 -16.51 -43.66 -5.92
CA VAL A 540 -16.63 -44.55 -7.10
C VAL A 540 -17.02 -45.90 -6.56
N GLY A 541 -18.32 -46.19 -6.64
CA GLY A 541 -18.84 -47.53 -6.32
C GLY A 541 -18.20 -48.54 -7.24
N ILE A 542 -17.46 -49.46 -6.67
CA ILE A 542 -17.02 -50.68 -7.32
C ILE A 542 -18.25 -51.59 -7.34
N GLN A 543 -18.82 -51.85 -8.52
CA GLN A 543 -19.54 -53.06 -8.80
C GLN A 543 -18.56 -54.14 -9.31
#